data_d89940269e8f92ddc46856c7f88a931e
#
_entry.id   d89940269e8f92ddc46856c7f88a931e
#
_cell.length_a   1.000
_cell.length_b   1.000
_cell.length_c   1.000
_cell.angle_alpha   90.00
_cell.angle_beta   90.00
_cell.angle_gamma   90.00
#
_symmetry.space_group_name_H-M   'P 1'
#
loop_
_entity.id
_entity.type
_entity.pdbx_description
1 polymer ?
#
loop_
_entity_poly.entity_id
_entity_poly.type
_entity_poly.pdbx_seq_one_letter_code
_entity_poly.pdbx_strand_id
1 'polypeptide(L)'
;TFVIVLPITGLGKVTQISFTVADGQKRTTLPIDTASYEAKISGELQHSYWCFDNYMVTLERGGIMDPCGSEQQKKLPAVSSIHIRRAGRASRMAQELRLMKEILCAPYGSKRLFAVRALYWLMYPVYGHKNIWVTFDKLYKGGDCGEYFYKYMRTRKADGITPVYVIRKDVADYERLVREGCAPMAYQSLKQRLLYLHASMIFATHSAVHSFCGFSKWEVRFVQDRIRAVNTCIQHGLSVQDLTVDSNRIINNNKRYYCASKYEIENLSKPAYDYAPEVLRLTGLARYDGLVNRDQKQILIAPTWRAYIAMPPVMGSTRPYNPEFKQTDYFKIFQSLLEHERLQKAAEEAGYRILFLLHPVISAQKDDFQVHGNVELLSAAESNYEKLLTEASLMVTDYSGIQFDFAYMRKPVVYFHPPKLPPHYVEGGFFYDTMGFGEICTETEQLVDTLMDYLQRSCALKEFYRARQDAFFAFDDHENCRRIFEDALEYQRKR
;
A
#
# COMPACT_ATOMS: atom_id res chain seq x y z
N THR A 1 -18.61 1.52 15.75
CA THR A 1 -18.64 0.39 14.79
C THR A 1 -18.79 -0.90 15.59
N PHE A 2 -19.72 -1.77 15.20
CA PHE A 2 -19.79 -3.11 15.79
C PHE A 2 -19.61 -4.15 14.69
N VAL A 3 -19.02 -5.28 15.07
CA VAL A 3 -18.97 -6.48 14.26
C VAL A 3 -19.96 -7.47 14.82
N ILE A 4 -20.92 -7.92 14.00
CA ILE A 4 -21.85 -8.96 14.38
C ILE A 4 -21.43 -10.24 13.67
N VAL A 5 -21.04 -11.26 14.44
CA VAL A 5 -20.75 -12.59 13.93
C VAL A 5 -21.99 -13.45 14.12
N LEU A 6 -22.55 -13.94 13.02
CA LEU A 6 -23.70 -14.84 13.06
C LEU A 6 -23.25 -16.28 12.80
N PRO A 7 -23.51 -17.23 13.72
CA PRO A 7 -23.15 -18.62 13.50
C PRO A 7 -24.03 -19.22 12.40
N ILE A 8 -23.41 -19.83 11.41
CA ILE A 8 -24.10 -20.51 10.28
C ILE A 8 -24.97 -21.67 10.76
N THR A 9 -24.57 -22.33 11.84
CA THR A 9 -25.29 -23.51 12.42
C THR A 9 -26.70 -23.21 12.92
N GLY A 10 -27.00 -21.91 13.22
CA GLY A 10 -28.34 -21.49 13.66
C GLY A 10 -29.26 -20.99 12.55
N LEU A 11 -28.78 -20.96 11.29
CA LEU A 11 -29.58 -20.46 10.18
C LEU A 11 -30.60 -21.50 9.70
N GLY A 12 -31.87 -21.12 9.64
CA GLY A 12 -32.94 -21.92 9.06
C GLY A 12 -32.87 -22.01 7.53
N LYS A 13 -33.96 -22.44 6.89
CA LYS A 13 -34.06 -22.45 5.42
C LYS A 13 -33.98 -21.05 4.82
N VAL A 14 -34.53 -20.06 5.52
CA VAL A 14 -34.44 -18.62 5.21
C VAL A 14 -34.25 -17.88 6.54
N THR A 15 -33.32 -16.96 6.56
CA THR A 15 -33.08 -16.06 7.70
C THR A 15 -33.06 -14.62 7.18
N GLN A 16 -33.79 -13.75 7.84
CA GLN A 16 -33.81 -12.32 7.59
C GLN A 16 -33.14 -11.59 8.76
N ILE A 17 -32.28 -10.64 8.43
CA ILE A 17 -31.57 -9.80 9.40
C ILE A 17 -31.91 -8.36 9.09
N SER A 18 -32.40 -7.63 10.08
CA SER A 18 -32.62 -6.19 10.03
C SER A 18 -32.08 -5.53 11.30
N PHE A 19 -31.66 -4.28 11.19
CA PHE A 19 -31.19 -3.50 12.32
C PHE A 19 -32.26 -2.48 12.70
N THR A 20 -32.66 -2.47 13.96
CA THR A 20 -33.69 -1.59 14.48
C THR A 20 -33.17 -0.86 15.70
N VAL A 21 -33.37 0.46 15.74
CA VAL A 21 -33.16 1.27 16.94
C VAL A 21 -34.50 1.45 17.59
N ALA A 22 -34.58 1.24 18.92
CA ALA A 22 -35.76 1.45 19.73
C ALA A 22 -35.48 2.55 20.75
N ASP A 23 -36.41 3.52 20.83
CA ASP A 23 -36.44 4.54 21.84
C ASP A 23 -37.85 4.50 22.47
N GLY A 24 -37.94 3.93 23.66
CA GLY A 24 -39.20 3.62 24.27
C GLY A 24 -40.12 2.76 23.41
N GLN A 25 -41.27 3.29 23.00
CA GLN A 25 -42.24 2.59 22.14
C GLN A 25 -41.97 2.74 20.64
N LYS A 26 -41.11 3.69 20.24
CA LYS A 26 -40.83 3.94 18.85
C LYS A 26 -39.69 3.06 18.38
N ARG A 27 -39.91 2.31 17.29
CA ARG A 27 -38.90 1.50 16.60
C ARG A 27 -38.66 2.05 15.21
N THR A 28 -37.39 2.18 14.83
CA THR A 28 -37.00 2.63 13.49
C THR A 28 -35.98 1.65 12.93
N THR A 29 -36.23 1.09 11.75
CA THR A 29 -35.28 0.22 11.04
C THR A 29 -34.20 1.09 10.41
N LEU A 30 -32.93 0.79 10.70
CA LEU A 30 -31.81 1.47 10.12
C LEU A 30 -31.51 0.96 8.72
N PRO A 31 -31.21 1.84 7.77
CA PRO A 31 -30.74 1.42 6.45
C PRO A 31 -29.36 0.74 6.57
N ILE A 32 -29.12 -0.26 5.72
CA ILE A 32 -27.84 -0.95 5.63
C ILE A 32 -27.02 -0.31 4.51
N ASP A 33 -25.87 0.23 4.84
CA ASP A 33 -24.90 0.72 3.84
C ASP A 33 -24.03 -0.43 3.34
N THR A 34 -23.93 -0.55 2.01
CA THR A 34 -23.10 -1.54 1.32
C THR A 34 -22.09 -0.86 0.38
N ALA A 35 -21.77 0.39 0.60
CA ALA A 35 -20.89 1.18 -0.24
C ALA A 35 -19.38 0.83 -0.09
N SER A 36 -19.03 -0.02 0.87
CA SER A 36 -17.64 -0.47 1.05
C SER A 36 -17.18 -1.33 -0.13
N TYR A 37 -15.95 -1.13 -0.59
CA TYR A 37 -15.28 -2.03 -1.56
C TYR A 37 -15.17 -3.48 -1.08
N GLU A 38 -15.23 -3.70 0.22
CA GLU A 38 -15.20 -5.01 0.87
C GLU A 38 -16.58 -5.70 0.84
N ALA A 39 -17.65 -4.94 0.64
CA ALA A 39 -18.99 -5.50 0.57
C ALA A 39 -19.08 -6.43 -0.65
N LYS A 40 -19.54 -7.66 -0.43
CA LYS A 40 -19.73 -8.63 -1.53
C LYS A 40 -21.05 -8.43 -2.28
N ILE A 41 -21.95 -7.62 -1.73
CA ILE A 41 -23.27 -7.34 -2.30
C ILE A 41 -23.38 -5.84 -2.50
N SER A 42 -23.78 -5.41 -3.70
CA SER A 42 -24.05 -4.00 -3.99
C SER A 42 -25.45 -3.60 -3.54
N GLY A 43 -25.54 -2.58 -2.67
CA GLY A 43 -26.81 -1.97 -2.31
C GLY A 43 -27.48 -1.21 -3.45
N GLU A 44 -26.77 -0.93 -4.52
CA GLU A 44 -27.27 -0.18 -5.67
C GLU A 44 -27.92 -1.06 -6.76
N LEU A 45 -27.66 -2.40 -6.72
CA LEU A 45 -28.20 -3.36 -7.68
C LEU A 45 -29.33 -4.19 -7.03
N GLN A 46 -30.48 -4.22 -7.66
CA GLN A 46 -31.67 -4.93 -7.15
C GLN A 46 -31.44 -6.42 -7.00
N HIS A 47 -30.71 -7.02 -7.95
CA HIS A 47 -30.47 -8.45 -8.00
C HIS A 47 -29.07 -8.84 -7.53
N SER A 48 -28.32 -7.94 -6.87
CA SER A 48 -27.03 -8.26 -6.30
C SER A 48 -27.15 -9.39 -5.26
N TYR A 49 -26.16 -10.28 -5.27
CA TYR A 49 -26.14 -11.42 -4.38
C TYR A 49 -24.71 -11.87 -4.09
N TRP A 50 -24.54 -12.63 -3.02
CA TRP A 50 -23.30 -13.32 -2.71
C TRP A 50 -23.59 -14.75 -2.28
N CYS A 51 -22.68 -15.68 -2.62
CA CYS A 51 -22.80 -17.08 -2.23
C CYS A 51 -21.59 -17.53 -1.43
N PHE A 52 -21.86 -18.24 -0.34
CA PHE A 52 -20.87 -18.97 0.43
C PHE A 52 -21.44 -20.36 0.76
N ASP A 53 -20.65 -21.39 0.69
CA ASP A 53 -21.07 -22.79 0.84
C ASP A 53 -22.38 -23.08 0.06
N ASN A 54 -23.41 -23.55 0.76
CA ASN A 54 -24.73 -23.79 0.21
C ASN A 54 -25.73 -22.65 0.45
N TYR A 55 -25.25 -21.48 0.83
CA TYR A 55 -26.10 -20.31 1.10
C TYR A 55 -25.96 -19.25 0.03
N MET A 56 -27.03 -18.51 -0.15
CA MET A 56 -27.08 -17.29 -0.96
C MET A 56 -27.62 -16.14 -0.12
N VAL A 57 -26.93 -15.02 -0.17
CA VAL A 57 -27.29 -13.77 0.51
C VAL A 57 -27.82 -12.80 -0.53
N THR A 58 -28.95 -12.17 -0.23
CA THR A 58 -29.57 -11.11 -1.04
C THR A 58 -30.01 -9.97 -0.12
N LEU A 59 -30.27 -8.81 -0.70
CA LEU A 59 -30.76 -7.63 0.02
C LEU A 59 -32.24 -7.41 -0.28
N GLU A 60 -33.02 -7.10 0.77
CA GLU A 60 -34.38 -6.61 0.62
C GLU A 60 -34.36 -5.09 0.77
N ARG A 61 -35.16 -4.41 -0.03
CA ARG A 61 -35.30 -2.95 -0.02
C ARG A 61 -36.61 -2.57 0.59
N GLY A 62 -36.56 -1.71 1.61
CA GLY A 62 -37.72 -1.12 2.25
C GLY A 62 -38.18 0.15 1.54
N GLY A 63 -39.45 0.49 1.67
CA GLY A 63 -40.05 1.67 1.01
C GLY A 63 -39.70 3.04 1.62
N ILE A 64 -38.65 3.17 2.42
CA ILE A 64 -38.24 4.45 3.02
C ILE A 64 -37.16 5.07 2.14
N MET A 65 -37.48 6.17 1.49
CA MET A 65 -36.48 7.00 0.79
C MET A 65 -35.65 7.75 1.83
N ASP A 66 -34.33 7.73 1.67
CA ASP A 66 -33.40 8.57 2.46
C ASP A 66 -33.66 10.05 2.09
N PRO A 67 -34.11 10.90 3.03
CA PRO A 67 -34.37 12.31 2.76
C PRO A 67 -33.11 13.15 2.53
N CYS A 68 -31.91 12.61 2.80
CA CYS A 68 -30.64 13.34 2.68
C CYS A 68 -29.83 12.99 1.41
N GLY A 69 -30.36 12.16 0.52
CA GLY A 69 -29.66 11.76 -0.71
C GLY A 69 -29.51 12.89 -1.73
N SER A 70 -28.35 13.01 -2.36
CA SER A 70 -28.13 13.89 -3.52
C SER A 70 -29.07 13.54 -4.68
N GLU A 71 -29.41 14.51 -5.54
CA GLU A 71 -30.41 14.33 -6.62
C GLU A 71 -30.16 13.14 -7.55
N GLN A 72 -28.91 12.68 -7.67
CA GLN A 72 -28.54 11.50 -8.47
C GLN A 72 -28.75 10.16 -7.74
N GLN A 73 -28.86 10.13 -6.41
CA GLN A 73 -29.10 8.94 -5.59
C GLN A 73 -30.58 8.66 -5.30
N LYS A 74 -31.49 9.52 -5.72
CA LYS A 74 -32.92 9.52 -5.39
C LYS A 74 -33.75 8.34 -5.87
N LYS A 75 -33.18 7.29 -6.47
CA LYS A 75 -34.00 6.29 -7.20
C LYS A 75 -33.95 4.86 -6.66
N LEU A 76 -33.21 4.56 -5.62
CA LEU A 76 -33.19 3.21 -5.04
C LEU A 76 -33.66 3.27 -3.57
N PRO A 77 -34.65 2.45 -3.19
CA PRO A 77 -35.05 2.35 -1.78
C PRO A 77 -33.91 1.83 -0.93
N ALA A 78 -33.77 2.35 0.29
CA ALA A 78 -32.75 1.90 1.22
C ALA A 78 -32.85 0.40 1.48
N VAL A 79 -31.70 -0.25 1.66
CA VAL A 79 -31.66 -1.66 2.06
C VAL A 79 -32.18 -1.78 3.49
N SER A 80 -33.27 -2.53 3.70
CA SER A 80 -33.92 -2.71 4.98
C SER A 80 -33.49 -3.98 5.69
N SER A 81 -33.14 -5.02 4.92
CA SER A 81 -32.77 -6.32 5.50
C SER A 81 -31.89 -7.15 4.59
N ILE A 82 -31.19 -8.09 5.21
CA ILE A 82 -30.35 -9.09 4.55
C ILE A 82 -31.08 -10.41 4.64
N HIS A 83 -31.25 -11.07 3.49
CA HIS A 83 -31.84 -12.41 3.41
C HIS A 83 -30.75 -13.44 3.15
N ILE A 84 -30.70 -14.48 3.97
CA ILE A 84 -29.80 -15.62 3.84
C ILE A 84 -30.66 -16.87 3.62
N ARG A 85 -30.45 -17.57 2.51
CA ARG A 85 -31.20 -18.81 2.20
C ARG A 85 -30.31 -19.88 1.62
N ARG A 86 -30.68 -21.13 1.80
CA ARG A 86 -30.03 -22.25 1.07
C ARG A 86 -30.34 -22.15 -0.42
N ALA A 87 -29.32 -22.30 -1.26
CA ALA A 87 -29.44 -22.15 -2.71
C ALA A 87 -28.59 -23.20 -3.44
N GLY A 88 -29.24 -24.07 -4.18
CA GLY A 88 -28.59 -24.99 -5.10
C GLY A 88 -28.09 -24.31 -6.38
N ARG A 89 -27.39 -25.04 -7.23
CA ARG A 89 -26.77 -24.54 -8.47
C ARG A 89 -27.80 -23.84 -9.39
N ALA A 90 -28.98 -24.41 -9.60
CA ALA A 90 -30.02 -23.84 -10.44
C ALA A 90 -30.51 -22.47 -9.91
N SER A 91 -30.72 -22.33 -8.60
CA SER A 91 -31.15 -21.10 -7.96
C SER A 91 -30.08 -20.00 -8.08
N ARG A 92 -28.81 -20.37 -7.95
CA ARG A 92 -27.67 -19.45 -8.11
C ARG A 92 -27.55 -18.98 -9.56
N MET A 93 -27.70 -19.87 -10.53
CA MET A 93 -27.71 -19.54 -11.96
C MET A 93 -28.86 -18.61 -12.32
N ALA A 94 -30.06 -18.90 -11.82
CA ALA A 94 -31.23 -18.04 -12.05
C ALA A 94 -31.00 -16.62 -11.47
N GLN A 95 -30.38 -16.50 -10.30
CA GLN A 95 -30.05 -15.21 -9.71
C GLN A 95 -28.97 -14.46 -10.50
N GLU A 96 -27.95 -15.19 -10.98
CA GLU A 96 -26.93 -14.61 -11.87
C GLU A 96 -27.52 -14.04 -13.15
N LEU A 97 -28.41 -14.78 -13.79
CA LEU A 97 -29.09 -14.32 -15.01
C LEU A 97 -29.96 -13.07 -14.77
N ARG A 98 -30.63 -12.98 -13.60
CA ARG A 98 -31.39 -11.78 -13.21
C ARG A 98 -30.46 -10.58 -13.05
N LEU A 99 -29.35 -10.75 -12.35
CA LEU A 99 -28.35 -9.69 -12.17
C LEU A 99 -27.72 -9.27 -13.51
N MET A 100 -27.36 -10.22 -14.37
CA MET A 100 -26.83 -9.92 -15.71
C MET A 100 -27.83 -9.16 -16.55
N LYS A 101 -29.13 -9.52 -16.50
CA LYS A 101 -30.18 -8.77 -17.19
C LYS A 101 -30.32 -7.35 -16.65
N GLU A 102 -30.24 -7.16 -15.34
CA GLU A 102 -30.24 -5.82 -14.72
C GLU A 102 -29.03 -5.01 -15.20
N ILE A 103 -27.82 -5.56 -15.18
CA ILE A 103 -26.60 -4.89 -15.66
C ILE A 103 -26.70 -4.48 -17.13
N LEU A 104 -27.37 -5.27 -17.96
CA LEU A 104 -27.52 -4.99 -19.39
C LEU A 104 -28.62 -3.96 -19.69
N CYS A 105 -29.76 -4.04 -18.99
CA CYS A 105 -30.98 -3.36 -19.36
C CYS A 105 -31.38 -2.19 -18.47
N ALA A 106 -30.88 -2.11 -17.23
CA ALA A 106 -31.22 -1.00 -16.33
C ALA A 106 -30.63 0.34 -16.81
N PRO A 107 -31.29 1.49 -16.54
CA PRO A 107 -30.76 2.82 -16.93
C PRO A 107 -29.38 3.13 -16.34
N TYR A 108 -29.08 2.57 -15.17
CA TYR A 108 -27.77 2.65 -14.49
C TYR A 108 -26.84 1.50 -14.85
N GLY A 109 -27.21 0.64 -15.81
CA GLY A 109 -26.44 -0.54 -16.22
C GLY A 109 -25.25 -0.20 -17.12
N SER A 110 -24.48 -1.23 -17.49
CA SER A 110 -23.30 -1.08 -18.34
C SER A 110 -23.11 -2.29 -19.24
N LYS A 111 -23.31 -2.10 -20.56
CA LYS A 111 -23.03 -3.14 -21.58
C LYS A 111 -21.60 -3.67 -21.49
N ARG A 112 -20.65 -2.78 -21.18
CA ARG A 112 -19.23 -3.14 -21.01
C ARG A 112 -19.05 -4.08 -19.80
N LEU A 113 -19.66 -3.77 -18.67
CA LEU A 113 -19.53 -4.60 -17.46
C LEU A 113 -20.35 -5.89 -17.56
N PHE A 114 -21.46 -5.89 -18.30
CA PHE A 114 -22.13 -7.11 -18.69
C PHE A 114 -21.18 -8.03 -19.47
N ALA A 115 -20.45 -7.50 -20.47
CA ALA A 115 -19.49 -8.28 -21.24
C ALA A 115 -18.34 -8.81 -20.36
N VAL A 116 -17.80 -8.00 -19.44
CA VAL A 116 -16.76 -8.44 -18.48
C VAL A 116 -17.29 -9.59 -17.62
N ARG A 117 -18.52 -9.51 -17.13
CA ARG A 117 -19.14 -10.54 -16.32
C ARG A 117 -19.44 -11.82 -17.10
N ALA A 118 -19.88 -11.69 -18.35
CA ALA A 118 -20.05 -12.83 -19.26
C ALA A 118 -18.71 -13.52 -19.56
N LEU A 119 -17.66 -12.75 -19.82
CA LEU A 119 -16.31 -13.27 -20.03
C LEU A 119 -15.74 -13.93 -18.75
N TYR A 120 -16.03 -13.41 -17.56
CA TYR A 120 -15.67 -14.07 -16.32
C TYR A 120 -16.19 -15.52 -16.30
N TRP A 121 -17.45 -15.75 -16.60
CA TRP A 121 -18.03 -17.07 -16.62
C TRP A 121 -17.48 -17.96 -17.75
N LEU A 122 -17.31 -17.38 -18.95
CA LEU A 122 -16.71 -18.08 -20.08
C LEU A 122 -15.27 -18.54 -19.77
N MET A 123 -14.50 -17.70 -19.07
CA MET A 123 -13.11 -18.01 -18.71
C MET A 123 -12.98 -18.81 -17.40
N TYR A 124 -14.07 -19.07 -16.70
CA TYR A 124 -14.05 -19.81 -15.44
C TYR A 124 -13.43 -21.23 -15.56
N PRO A 125 -13.68 -22.03 -16.62
CA PRO A 125 -13.00 -23.31 -16.81
C PRO A 125 -11.49 -23.19 -16.92
N VAL A 126 -10.98 -22.04 -17.42
CA VAL A 126 -9.55 -21.79 -17.64
C VAL A 126 -8.88 -21.22 -16.40
N TYR A 127 -9.52 -20.26 -15.72
CA TYR A 127 -8.93 -19.49 -14.61
C TYR A 127 -9.48 -19.87 -13.24
N GLY A 128 -10.69 -20.40 -13.15
CA GLY A 128 -11.38 -20.64 -11.89
C GLY A 128 -10.72 -21.69 -10.99
N HIS A 129 -9.86 -22.54 -11.57
CA HIS A 129 -9.08 -23.57 -10.86
C HIS A 129 -7.60 -23.22 -10.71
N LYS A 130 -7.18 -22.08 -11.27
CA LYS A 130 -5.78 -21.63 -11.13
C LYS A 130 -5.58 -20.89 -9.82
N ASN A 131 -4.44 -21.11 -9.21
CA ASN A 131 -4.02 -20.36 -8.04
C ASN A 131 -3.32 -19.08 -8.49
N ILE A 132 -4.11 -18.03 -8.75
CA ILE A 132 -3.62 -16.74 -9.27
C ILE A 132 -3.31 -15.83 -8.11
N TRP A 133 -2.05 -15.43 -7.98
CA TRP A 133 -1.56 -14.46 -7.00
C TRP A 133 -1.22 -13.16 -7.69
N VAL A 134 -1.94 -12.10 -7.35
CA VAL A 134 -1.77 -10.77 -7.93
C VAL A 134 -0.97 -9.90 -6.99
N THR A 135 0.05 -9.25 -7.50
CA THR A 135 0.86 -8.29 -6.76
C THR A 135 1.01 -6.99 -7.55
N PHE A 136 1.21 -5.90 -6.84
CA PHE A 136 1.46 -4.58 -7.42
C PHE A 136 2.16 -3.67 -6.39
N ASP A 137 2.89 -2.71 -6.93
CA ASP A 137 3.45 -1.58 -6.20
C ASP A 137 2.60 -0.33 -6.46
N LYS A 138 3.22 0.84 -6.57
CA LYS A 138 2.56 2.01 -7.14
C LYS A 138 2.35 1.78 -8.63
N LEU A 139 1.13 2.02 -9.15
CA LEU A 139 0.82 1.76 -10.57
C LEU A 139 1.73 2.50 -11.57
N TYR A 140 2.36 3.58 -11.12
CA TYR A 140 3.24 4.42 -11.94
C TYR A 140 4.73 4.13 -11.74
N LYS A 141 5.10 3.24 -10.80
CA LYS A 141 6.50 2.92 -10.49
C LYS A 141 6.61 1.53 -9.87
N GLY A 142 7.53 0.73 -10.38
CA GLY A 142 7.94 -0.55 -9.80
C GLY A 142 9.14 -0.41 -8.85
N GLY A 143 9.76 -1.54 -8.51
CA GLY A 143 10.97 -1.57 -7.68
C GLY A 143 10.69 -1.58 -6.17
N ASP A 144 9.50 -1.96 -5.74
CA ASP A 144 9.13 -2.11 -4.35
C ASP A 144 8.76 -3.57 -4.02
N CYS A 145 8.26 -3.85 -2.85
CA CYS A 145 7.96 -5.19 -2.33
C CYS A 145 7.14 -6.05 -3.29
N GLY A 146 6.20 -5.47 -4.04
CA GLY A 146 5.38 -6.17 -5.01
C GLY A 146 6.19 -6.75 -6.17
N GLU A 147 7.14 -5.99 -6.73
CA GLU A 147 8.01 -6.44 -7.80
C GLU A 147 8.98 -7.53 -7.34
N TYR A 148 9.62 -7.35 -6.17
CA TYR A 148 10.53 -8.36 -5.59
C TYR A 148 9.81 -9.67 -5.34
N PHE A 149 8.64 -9.59 -4.72
CA PHE A 149 7.84 -10.79 -4.45
C PHE A 149 7.34 -11.46 -5.74
N TYR A 150 6.94 -10.68 -6.75
CA TYR A 150 6.61 -11.22 -8.07
C TYR A 150 7.76 -11.96 -8.71
N LYS A 151 8.97 -11.38 -8.72
CA LYS A 151 10.18 -12.02 -9.27
C LYS A 151 10.50 -13.32 -8.53
N TYR A 152 10.40 -13.33 -7.20
CA TYR A 152 10.56 -14.52 -6.40
C TYR A 152 9.53 -15.61 -6.77
N MET A 153 8.25 -15.29 -6.83
CA MET A 153 7.20 -16.24 -7.20
C MET A 153 7.44 -16.90 -8.57
N ARG A 154 8.02 -16.17 -9.52
CA ARG A 154 8.36 -16.73 -10.83
C ARG A 154 9.41 -17.82 -10.79
N THR A 155 10.25 -17.87 -9.79
CA THR A 155 11.22 -18.96 -9.57
C THR A 155 10.54 -20.22 -9.00
N ARG A 156 9.32 -20.09 -8.43
CA ARG A 156 8.59 -21.15 -7.72
C ARG A 156 7.52 -21.83 -8.59
N LYS A 157 7.87 -22.18 -9.82
CA LYS A 157 6.91 -22.76 -10.81
C LYS A 157 6.28 -24.07 -10.35
N ALA A 158 6.99 -24.87 -9.55
CA ALA A 158 6.52 -26.17 -9.06
C ALA A 158 5.38 -26.06 -8.04
N ASP A 159 5.18 -24.90 -7.41
CA ASP A 159 4.16 -24.71 -6.37
C ASP A 159 2.74 -24.43 -6.92
N GLY A 160 2.58 -24.47 -8.26
CA GLY A 160 1.28 -24.32 -8.93
C GLY A 160 0.69 -22.91 -8.88
N ILE A 161 1.48 -21.90 -8.46
CA ILE A 161 1.11 -20.49 -8.42
C ILE A 161 1.22 -19.88 -9.81
N THR A 162 0.22 -19.05 -10.17
CA THR A 162 0.27 -18.17 -11.35
C THR A 162 0.51 -16.74 -10.88
N PRO A 163 1.76 -16.25 -10.87
CA PRO A 163 2.07 -14.91 -10.42
C PRO A 163 1.70 -13.87 -11.47
N VAL A 164 1.08 -12.77 -11.03
CA VAL A 164 0.68 -11.65 -11.87
C VAL A 164 1.15 -10.35 -11.21
N TYR A 165 1.96 -9.57 -11.91
CA TYR A 165 2.37 -8.23 -11.48
C TYR A 165 1.67 -7.17 -12.31
N VAL A 166 0.97 -6.23 -11.67
CA VAL A 166 0.15 -5.21 -12.34
C VAL A 166 0.83 -3.85 -12.26
N ILE A 167 1.01 -3.20 -13.42
CA ILE A 167 1.58 -1.86 -13.54
C ILE A 167 0.99 -1.16 -14.78
N ARG A 168 1.02 0.16 -14.82
CA ARG A 168 0.60 0.92 -16.00
C ARG A 168 1.55 0.65 -17.17
N LYS A 169 0.99 0.57 -18.38
CA LYS A 169 1.77 0.28 -19.59
C LYS A 169 2.63 1.47 -20.05
N ASP A 170 2.21 2.68 -19.72
CA ASP A 170 2.82 3.94 -20.14
C ASP A 170 3.97 4.42 -19.23
N VAL A 171 4.47 3.58 -18.32
CA VAL A 171 5.58 3.92 -17.42
C VAL A 171 6.86 3.17 -17.81
N ALA A 172 8.02 3.79 -17.56
CA ALA A 172 9.32 3.23 -17.93
C ALA A 172 9.59 1.84 -17.31
N ASP A 173 9.09 1.59 -16.10
CA ASP A 173 9.26 0.31 -15.42
C ASP A 173 8.53 -0.84 -16.10
N TYR A 174 7.45 -0.57 -16.85
CA TYR A 174 6.79 -1.62 -17.64
C TYR A 174 7.76 -2.20 -18.68
N GLU A 175 8.42 -1.34 -19.45
CA GLU A 175 9.38 -1.76 -20.47
C GLU A 175 10.66 -2.34 -19.86
N ARG A 176 11.11 -1.78 -18.72
CA ARG A 176 12.24 -2.34 -17.97
C ARG A 176 11.96 -3.81 -17.59
N LEU A 177 10.80 -4.08 -17.00
CA LEU A 177 10.38 -5.43 -16.62
C LEU A 177 10.30 -6.38 -17.81
N VAL A 178 9.79 -5.91 -18.95
CA VAL A 178 9.76 -6.71 -20.20
C VAL A 178 11.18 -7.05 -20.65
N ARG A 179 12.10 -6.09 -20.63
CA ARG A 179 13.52 -6.32 -20.97
C ARG A 179 14.21 -7.31 -20.01
N GLU A 180 13.82 -7.32 -18.75
CA GLU A 180 14.27 -8.28 -17.73
C GLU A 180 13.62 -9.68 -17.88
N GLY A 181 12.87 -9.92 -18.97
CA GLY A 181 12.16 -11.18 -19.21
C GLY A 181 10.94 -11.40 -18.30
N CYS A 182 10.45 -10.36 -17.65
CA CYS A 182 9.17 -10.39 -16.92
C CYS A 182 7.99 -10.22 -17.88
N ALA A 183 6.80 -10.61 -17.42
CA ALA A 183 5.54 -10.42 -18.15
C ALA A 183 4.56 -9.59 -17.32
N PRO A 184 4.84 -8.28 -17.17
CA PRO A 184 3.94 -7.41 -16.39
C PRO A 184 2.58 -7.31 -17.06
N MET A 185 1.52 -7.20 -16.24
CA MET A 185 0.15 -7.07 -16.69
C MET A 185 -0.23 -5.60 -16.74
N ALA A 186 -0.65 -5.13 -17.92
CA ALA A 186 -1.07 -3.75 -18.10
C ALA A 186 -2.33 -3.46 -17.27
N TYR A 187 -2.25 -2.48 -16.37
CA TYR A 187 -3.37 -2.00 -15.56
C TYR A 187 -4.56 -1.60 -16.44
N GLN A 188 -5.78 -1.88 -15.97
CA GLN A 188 -7.04 -1.67 -16.68
C GLN A 188 -7.23 -2.43 -18.00
N SER A 189 -6.31 -3.30 -18.41
CA SER A 189 -6.56 -4.20 -19.54
C SER A 189 -7.67 -5.20 -19.20
N LEU A 190 -8.39 -5.69 -20.21
CA LEU A 190 -9.43 -6.72 -20.02
C LEU A 190 -8.86 -7.98 -19.36
N LYS A 191 -7.65 -8.39 -19.77
CA LYS A 191 -6.96 -9.55 -19.19
C LYS A 191 -6.66 -9.34 -17.70
N GLN A 192 -6.18 -8.14 -17.32
CA GLN A 192 -5.90 -7.81 -15.91
C GLN A 192 -7.19 -7.88 -15.08
N ARG A 193 -8.29 -7.30 -15.55
CA ARG A 193 -9.59 -7.34 -14.87
C ARG A 193 -10.09 -8.77 -14.67
N LEU A 194 -10.00 -9.63 -15.69
CA LEU A 194 -10.39 -11.02 -15.59
C LEU A 194 -9.52 -11.81 -14.61
N LEU A 195 -8.19 -11.65 -14.68
CA LEU A 195 -7.28 -12.30 -13.74
C LEU A 195 -7.51 -11.85 -12.30
N TYR A 196 -7.80 -10.56 -12.08
CA TYR A 196 -8.11 -10.03 -10.76
C TYR A 196 -9.39 -10.65 -10.18
N LEU A 197 -10.45 -10.81 -10.98
CA LEU A 197 -11.70 -11.45 -10.54
C LEU A 197 -11.54 -12.94 -10.25
N HIS A 198 -10.54 -13.61 -10.83
CA HIS A 198 -10.22 -15.01 -10.58
C HIS A 198 -9.08 -15.19 -9.56
N ALA A 199 -8.50 -14.11 -9.05
CA ALA A 199 -7.39 -14.18 -8.12
C ALA A 199 -7.80 -14.88 -6.82
N SER A 200 -6.87 -15.65 -6.27
CA SER A 200 -6.99 -16.30 -4.97
C SER A 200 -6.38 -15.45 -3.85
N MET A 201 -5.29 -14.75 -4.15
CA MET A 201 -4.62 -13.82 -3.22
C MET A 201 -4.20 -12.54 -3.93
N ILE A 202 -4.20 -11.45 -3.17
CA ILE A 202 -3.73 -10.14 -3.60
C ILE A 202 -2.70 -9.66 -2.59
N PHE A 203 -1.52 -9.30 -3.09
CA PHE A 203 -0.42 -8.75 -2.31
C PHE A 203 -0.24 -7.28 -2.67
N ALA A 204 -0.65 -6.43 -1.75
CA ALA A 204 -0.62 -4.99 -1.93
C ALA A 204 0.47 -4.36 -1.08
N THR A 205 1.21 -3.41 -1.65
CA THR A 205 2.14 -2.58 -0.90
C THR A 205 1.43 -1.41 -0.18
N HIS A 206 0.19 -1.15 -0.56
CA HIS A 206 -0.65 -0.07 0.01
C HIS A 206 -1.92 -0.64 0.62
N SER A 207 -2.49 0.12 1.55
CA SER A 207 -3.71 -0.25 2.23
C SER A 207 -4.94 -0.28 1.32
N ALA A 208 -5.04 0.60 0.32
CA ALA A 208 -6.19 0.72 -0.57
C ALA A 208 -6.18 -0.34 -1.69
N VAL A 209 -6.23 -1.61 -1.33
CA VAL A 209 -6.11 -2.77 -2.25
C VAL A 209 -7.06 -2.69 -3.44
N HIS A 210 -8.29 -2.25 -3.23
CA HIS A 210 -9.28 -2.21 -4.31
C HIS A 210 -9.08 -1.09 -5.31
N SER A 211 -8.27 -0.08 -4.99
CA SER A 211 -7.90 0.98 -5.95
C SER A 211 -7.12 0.43 -7.16
N PHE A 212 -6.58 -0.77 -7.05
CA PHE A 212 -5.76 -1.42 -8.07
C PHE A 212 -6.48 -2.54 -8.83
N CYS A 213 -7.76 -2.76 -8.57
CA CYS A 213 -8.55 -3.82 -9.22
C CYS A 213 -8.77 -3.59 -10.74
N GLY A 214 -8.46 -2.41 -11.24
CA GLY A 214 -8.70 -2.03 -12.64
C GLY A 214 -10.13 -1.59 -12.94
N PHE A 215 -10.99 -1.55 -11.94
CA PHE A 215 -12.36 -1.02 -12.02
C PHE A 215 -12.45 0.31 -11.27
N SER A 216 -13.21 1.26 -11.80
CA SER A 216 -13.54 2.48 -11.08
C SER A 216 -14.45 2.17 -9.88
N LYS A 217 -14.54 3.11 -8.93
CA LYS A 217 -15.44 2.99 -7.77
C LYS A 217 -16.88 2.69 -8.19
N TRP A 218 -17.32 3.27 -9.31
CA TRP A 218 -18.65 3.01 -9.86
C TRP A 218 -18.77 1.62 -10.51
N GLU A 219 -17.74 1.15 -11.22
CA GLU A 219 -17.75 -0.14 -11.92
C GLU A 219 -17.67 -1.35 -10.97
N VAL A 220 -16.98 -1.23 -9.83
CA VAL A 220 -16.81 -2.31 -8.86
C VAL A 220 -18.14 -2.92 -8.41
N ARG A 221 -19.20 -2.10 -8.26
CA ARG A 221 -20.54 -2.56 -7.84
C ARG A 221 -21.10 -3.71 -8.69
N PHE A 222 -20.72 -3.79 -9.96
CA PHE A 222 -21.20 -4.82 -10.89
C PHE A 222 -20.43 -6.15 -10.81
N VAL A 223 -19.30 -6.17 -10.12
CA VAL A 223 -18.38 -7.32 -10.08
C VAL A 223 -17.84 -7.65 -8.68
N GLN A 224 -18.18 -6.87 -7.65
CA GLN A 224 -17.60 -7.04 -6.31
C GLN A 224 -17.88 -8.41 -5.68
N ASP A 225 -19.00 -9.05 -6.01
CA ASP A 225 -19.34 -10.39 -5.60
C ASP A 225 -18.41 -11.46 -6.21
N ARG A 226 -17.68 -11.12 -7.27
CA ARG A 226 -16.69 -12.00 -7.92
C ARG A 226 -15.29 -11.82 -7.37
N ILE A 227 -15.01 -10.75 -6.63
CA ILE A 227 -13.71 -10.52 -5.99
C ILE A 227 -13.61 -11.42 -4.76
N ARG A 228 -12.94 -12.56 -4.89
CA ARG A 228 -12.83 -13.60 -3.86
C ARG A 228 -11.44 -13.67 -3.24
N ALA A 229 -10.50 -12.94 -3.78
CA ALA A 229 -9.14 -12.96 -3.33
C ALA A 229 -8.98 -12.57 -1.85
N VAL A 230 -8.00 -13.16 -1.21
CA VAL A 230 -7.54 -12.77 0.12
C VAL A 230 -6.67 -11.55 -0.01
N ASN A 231 -6.98 -10.50 0.72
CA ASN A 231 -6.15 -9.31 0.80
C ASN A 231 -4.99 -9.53 1.77
N THR A 232 -3.77 -9.25 1.31
CA THR A 232 -2.56 -9.27 2.12
C THR A 232 -1.78 -7.99 1.91
N CYS A 233 -1.14 -7.50 2.96
CA CYS A 233 -0.29 -6.31 2.91
C CYS A 233 1.18 -6.72 3.00
N ILE A 234 1.97 -6.42 1.95
CA ILE A 234 3.43 -6.63 1.91
C ILE A 234 4.21 -5.33 2.08
N GLN A 235 3.51 -4.26 2.38
CA GLN A 235 4.01 -2.92 2.68
C GLN A 235 4.94 -2.28 1.61
N HIS A 236 4.99 -0.94 1.61
CA HIS A 236 5.95 -0.13 0.84
C HIS A 236 6.95 0.61 1.76
N GLY A 237 6.78 0.51 3.04
CA GLY A 237 7.56 1.11 4.13
C GLY A 237 7.05 0.57 5.45
N LEU A 238 7.85 0.67 6.51
CA LEU A 238 7.50 0.14 7.80
C LEU A 238 6.32 0.90 8.44
N SER A 239 5.39 0.16 9.02
CA SER A 239 4.21 0.69 9.70
C SER A 239 4.50 1.04 11.15
N VAL A 240 5.45 1.96 11.36
CA VAL A 240 5.89 2.41 12.68
C VAL A 240 5.40 3.81 13.07
N GLN A 241 4.73 4.49 12.16
CA GLN A 241 3.99 5.74 12.43
C GLN A 241 2.58 5.42 12.89
N ASP A 242 1.85 6.42 13.40
CA ASP A 242 0.42 6.26 13.61
C ASP A 242 -0.31 6.27 12.26
N LEU A 243 -0.78 5.12 11.86
CA LEU A 243 -1.51 4.87 10.60
C LEU A 243 -2.95 4.40 10.86
N THR A 244 -3.49 4.65 12.05
CA THR A 244 -4.81 4.16 12.47
C THR A 244 -5.94 4.59 11.55
N VAL A 245 -5.81 5.76 10.92
CA VAL A 245 -6.81 6.30 9.97
C VAL A 245 -6.82 5.51 8.66
N ASP A 246 -5.65 5.05 8.17
CA ASP A 246 -5.51 4.49 6.83
C ASP A 246 -5.28 2.98 6.80
N SER A 247 -4.81 2.39 7.91
CA SER A 247 -4.31 1.00 7.93
C SER A 247 -5.02 0.10 8.95
N ASN A 248 -6.22 0.47 9.41
CA ASN A 248 -6.97 -0.40 10.31
C ASN A 248 -7.72 -1.52 9.55
N ARG A 249 -8.11 -2.57 10.29
CA ARG A 249 -8.81 -3.74 9.73
C ARG A 249 -10.13 -3.40 9.05
N ILE A 250 -10.86 -2.40 9.55
CA ILE A 250 -12.17 -2.01 9.00
C ILE A 250 -12.01 -1.48 7.57
N ILE A 251 -10.94 -0.72 7.32
CA ILE A 251 -10.68 -0.13 6.00
C ILE A 251 -10.08 -1.16 5.03
N ASN A 252 -9.12 -1.96 5.49
CA ASN A 252 -8.29 -2.78 4.59
C ASN A 252 -8.60 -4.27 4.61
N ASN A 253 -9.21 -4.77 5.69
CA ASN A 253 -9.54 -6.19 5.89
C ASN A 253 -8.41 -7.17 5.50
N ASN A 254 -7.16 -6.78 5.71
CA ASN A 254 -6.02 -7.64 5.45
C ASN A 254 -6.10 -8.91 6.30
N LYS A 255 -5.86 -10.05 5.68
CA LYS A 255 -5.81 -11.37 6.35
C LYS A 255 -4.40 -11.78 6.69
N ARG A 256 -3.42 -11.10 6.11
CA ARG A 256 -1.99 -11.16 6.42
C ARG A 256 -1.41 -9.76 6.27
N TYR A 257 -0.59 -9.36 7.23
CA TYR A 257 0.15 -8.12 7.24
C TYR A 257 1.60 -8.46 7.58
N TYR A 258 2.50 -8.33 6.62
CA TYR A 258 3.88 -8.78 6.72
C TYR A 258 4.76 -7.65 7.26
N CYS A 259 5.42 -7.88 8.39
CA CYS A 259 6.21 -6.92 9.15
C CYS A 259 7.69 -7.31 9.18
N ALA A 260 8.58 -6.32 9.20
CA ALA A 260 10.02 -6.51 9.31
C ALA A 260 10.52 -6.45 10.75
N SER A 261 9.74 -5.89 11.67
CA SER A 261 10.14 -5.65 13.04
C SER A 261 9.04 -6.02 14.04
N LYS A 262 9.46 -6.46 15.22
CA LYS A 262 8.53 -6.64 16.37
C LYS A 262 7.83 -5.32 16.75
N TYR A 263 8.49 -4.19 16.58
CA TYR A 263 7.93 -2.88 16.89
C TYR A 263 6.79 -2.47 15.96
N GLU A 264 6.81 -2.93 14.70
CA GLU A 264 5.64 -2.81 13.81
C GLU A 264 4.46 -3.64 14.32
N ILE A 265 4.73 -4.87 14.74
CA ILE A 265 3.70 -5.76 15.29
C ILE A 265 3.10 -5.14 16.55
N GLU A 266 3.92 -4.64 17.46
CA GLU A 266 3.48 -3.95 18.67
C GLU A 266 2.61 -2.72 18.34
N ASN A 267 3.03 -1.90 17.35
CA ASN A 267 2.25 -0.75 16.90
C ASN A 267 0.89 -1.15 16.30
N LEU A 268 0.89 -2.12 15.37
CA LEU A 268 -0.31 -2.60 14.69
C LEU A 268 -1.23 -3.45 15.58
N SER A 269 -0.74 -3.93 16.73
CA SER A 269 -1.53 -4.65 17.75
C SER A 269 -2.34 -3.71 18.65
N LYS A 270 -2.16 -2.39 18.56
CA LYS A 270 -2.95 -1.43 19.32
C LYS A 270 -4.44 -1.55 18.96
N PRO A 271 -5.37 -1.40 19.94
CA PRO A 271 -6.80 -1.59 19.71
C PRO A 271 -7.38 -0.78 18.55
N ALA A 272 -6.82 0.40 18.26
CA ALA A 272 -7.27 1.27 17.18
C ALA A 272 -7.09 0.67 15.76
N TYR A 273 -6.15 -0.27 15.59
CA TYR A 273 -5.98 -0.99 14.33
C TYR A 273 -6.90 -2.19 14.18
N ASP A 274 -7.37 -2.76 15.28
CA ASP A 274 -8.32 -3.90 15.33
C ASP A 274 -7.84 -5.16 14.57
N TYR A 275 -6.53 -5.37 14.42
CA TYR A 275 -6.00 -6.61 13.85
C TYR A 275 -5.91 -7.72 14.90
N ALA A 276 -6.33 -8.92 14.51
CA ALA A 276 -6.08 -10.12 15.30
C ALA A 276 -4.60 -10.52 15.20
N PRO A 277 -3.98 -11.06 16.28
CA PRO A 277 -2.55 -11.36 16.31
C PRO A 277 -2.07 -12.27 15.16
N GLU A 278 -2.90 -13.21 14.72
CA GLU A 278 -2.57 -14.13 13.63
C GLU A 278 -2.51 -13.47 12.25
N VAL A 279 -2.99 -12.22 12.12
CA VAL A 279 -2.89 -11.43 10.88
C VAL A 279 -1.49 -10.85 10.72
N LEU A 280 -0.86 -10.44 11.82
CA LEU A 280 0.44 -9.79 11.84
C LEU A 280 1.56 -10.85 11.78
N ARG A 281 2.41 -10.78 10.75
CA ARG A 281 3.42 -11.82 10.49
C ARG A 281 4.81 -11.20 10.40
N LEU A 282 5.71 -11.68 11.23
CA LEU A 282 7.11 -11.27 11.24
C LEU A 282 7.87 -12.06 10.17
N THR A 283 8.14 -11.44 9.03
CA THR A 283 8.75 -12.09 7.85
C THR A 283 9.89 -11.29 7.24
N GLY A 284 10.00 -10.02 7.56
CA GLY A 284 10.75 -9.04 6.80
C GLY A 284 9.98 -8.49 5.62
N LEU A 285 10.53 -7.52 4.91
CA LEU A 285 9.94 -6.93 3.69
C LEU A 285 10.56 -7.57 2.45
N ALA A 286 9.74 -7.84 1.43
CA ALA A 286 10.17 -8.52 0.21
C ALA A 286 11.35 -7.81 -0.50
N ARG A 287 11.35 -6.46 -0.57
CA ARG A 287 12.43 -5.70 -1.23
C ARG A 287 13.78 -5.77 -0.51
N TYR A 288 13.78 -6.16 0.78
CA TYR A 288 15.03 -6.30 1.54
C TYR A 288 15.92 -7.41 0.99
N ASP A 289 15.38 -8.36 0.25
CA ASP A 289 16.16 -9.40 -0.43
C ASP A 289 17.13 -8.82 -1.49
N GLY A 290 16.85 -7.61 -2.02
CA GLY A 290 17.71 -6.91 -2.96
C GLY A 290 18.66 -5.89 -2.35
N LEU A 291 18.49 -5.56 -1.07
CA LEU A 291 19.29 -4.53 -0.40
C LEU A 291 20.64 -5.06 0.06
N VAL A 292 21.58 -5.11 -0.87
CA VAL A 292 22.98 -5.53 -0.61
C VAL A 292 23.88 -4.29 -0.65
N ASN A 293 24.73 -4.12 0.37
CA ASN A 293 25.68 -3.00 0.43
C ASN A 293 26.67 -3.06 -0.74
N ARG A 294 26.71 -2.01 -1.57
CA ARG A 294 27.59 -1.84 -2.74
C ARG A 294 28.28 -0.46 -2.71
N ASP A 295 28.73 -0.05 -1.57
CA ASP A 295 29.29 1.26 -1.27
C ASP A 295 30.12 1.86 -2.41
N GLN A 296 29.82 3.10 -2.82
CA GLN A 296 30.48 3.87 -3.87
C GLN A 296 30.92 5.25 -3.37
N LYS A 297 31.19 5.40 -2.08
CA LYS A 297 31.60 6.65 -1.45
C LYS A 297 30.65 7.81 -1.77
N GLN A 298 29.38 7.65 -1.39
CA GLN A 298 28.33 8.66 -1.58
C GLN A 298 27.66 8.98 -0.25
N ILE A 299 27.43 10.26 0.03
CA ILE A 299 26.58 10.75 1.11
C ILE A 299 25.22 11.07 0.49
N LEU A 300 24.18 10.36 0.90
CA LEU A 300 22.81 10.58 0.43
C LEU A 300 22.05 11.47 1.41
N ILE A 301 21.74 12.70 1.00
CA ILE A 301 20.88 13.63 1.74
C ILE A 301 19.45 13.49 1.17
N ALA A 302 18.53 12.94 1.94
CA ALA A 302 17.18 12.61 1.49
C ALA A 302 16.12 13.06 2.49
N PRO A 303 15.82 14.37 2.55
CA PRO A 303 14.84 14.92 3.48
C PRO A 303 13.40 14.59 3.05
N THR A 304 12.52 14.40 4.04
CA THR A 304 11.09 14.25 3.82
C THR A 304 10.46 15.60 3.43
N TRP A 305 9.54 15.59 2.49
CA TRP A 305 8.73 16.76 2.17
C TRP A 305 7.87 17.20 3.36
N ARG A 306 7.33 18.42 3.31
CA ARG A 306 6.39 18.91 4.31
C ARG A 306 5.06 19.27 3.64
N ALA A 307 3.95 18.91 4.28
CA ALA A 307 2.62 19.17 3.74
C ALA A 307 2.37 20.67 3.53
N TYR A 308 2.91 21.50 4.41
CA TYR A 308 2.74 22.96 4.38
C TYR A 308 3.58 23.69 3.33
N ILE A 309 4.53 23.01 2.65
CA ILE A 309 5.32 23.60 1.55
C ILE A 309 4.86 23.12 0.17
N ALA A 310 4.11 22.05 0.11
CA ALA A 310 3.65 21.46 -1.15
C ALA A 310 2.30 22.02 -1.58
N MET A 311 2.18 22.39 -2.83
CA MET A 311 0.89 22.81 -3.40
C MET A 311 -0.14 21.67 -3.35
N PRO A 312 -1.45 21.98 -3.30
CA PRO A 312 -2.49 20.96 -3.36
C PRO A 312 -2.33 20.06 -4.59
N PRO A 313 -2.63 18.76 -4.49
CA PRO A 313 -2.51 17.86 -5.63
C PRO A 313 -3.56 18.20 -6.70
N VAL A 314 -3.13 18.20 -7.96
CA VAL A 314 -4.04 18.27 -9.11
C VAL A 314 -4.34 16.85 -9.56
N MET A 315 -5.62 16.54 -9.79
CA MET A 315 -6.06 15.19 -10.15
C MET A 315 -5.33 14.68 -11.41
N GLY A 316 -4.63 13.55 -11.26
CA GLY A 316 -3.91 12.89 -12.37
C GLY A 316 -2.51 13.44 -12.67
N SER A 317 -1.98 14.38 -11.90
CA SER A 317 -0.64 14.95 -12.09
C SER A 317 0.21 14.92 -10.81
N THR A 318 1.51 15.22 -10.96
CA THR A 318 2.38 15.61 -9.85
C THR A 318 1.90 16.93 -9.25
N ARG A 319 2.30 17.22 -8.01
CA ARG A 319 1.95 18.51 -7.38
C ARG A 319 2.55 19.66 -8.19
N PRO A 320 1.81 20.77 -8.35
CA PRO A 320 2.30 21.94 -9.08
C PRO A 320 3.52 22.58 -8.39
N TYR A 321 4.27 23.38 -9.16
CA TYR A 321 5.33 24.23 -8.66
C TYR A 321 4.80 25.25 -7.64
N ASN A 322 5.52 25.42 -6.53
CA ASN A 322 5.23 26.43 -5.52
C ASN A 322 6.11 27.66 -5.76
N PRO A 323 5.59 28.81 -6.20
CA PRO A 323 6.40 29.99 -6.49
C PRO A 323 7.05 30.63 -5.24
N GLU A 324 6.52 30.32 -4.04
CA GLU A 324 7.08 30.82 -2.78
C GLU A 324 8.09 29.85 -2.15
N PHE A 325 8.42 28.74 -2.83
CA PHE A 325 9.28 27.68 -2.27
C PHE A 325 10.62 28.20 -1.77
N LYS A 326 11.29 29.11 -2.53
CA LYS A 326 12.57 29.72 -2.14
C LYS A 326 12.52 30.55 -0.86
N GLN A 327 11.33 30.97 -0.46
CA GLN A 327 11.13 31.76 0.78
C GLN A 327 10.98 30.86 2.01
N THR A 328 10.72 29.56 1.80
CA THR A 328 10.50 28.61 2.89
C THR A 328 11.78 28.31 3.68
N ASP A 329 11.64 28.04 4.98
CA ASP A 329 12.74 27.57 5.80
C ASP A 329 13.33 26.25 5.28
N TYR A 330 12.49 25.39 4.68
CA TYR A 330 12.95 24.14 4.06
C TYR A 330 14.00 24.41 2.97
N PHE A 331 13.69 25.29 2.01
CA PHE A 331 14.63 25.64 0.96
C PHE A 331 15.91 26.27 1.54
N LYS A 332 15.77 27.27 2.40
CA LYS A 332 16.91 28.01 2.95
C LYS A 332 17.88 27.11 3.73
N ILE A 333 17.35 26.23 4.57
CA ILE A 333 18.16 25.31 5.39
C ILE A 333 18.91 24.31 4.50
N PHE A 334 18.21 23.65 3.55
CA PHE A 334 18.88 22.68 2.71
C PHE A 334 19.80 23.33 1.66
N GLN A 335 19.46 24.50 1.11
CA GLN A 335 20.37 25.24 0.24
C GLN A 335 21.66 25.61 0.97
N SER A 336 21.57 26.15 2.19
CA SER A 336 22.73 26.46 3.03
C SER A 336 23.58 25.22 3.34
N LEU A 337 22.96 24.08 3.58
CA LEU A 337 23.69 22.83 3.79
C LEU A 337 24.43 22.37 2.52
N LEU A 338 23.81 22.48 1.35
CA LEU A 338 24.41 22.07 0.08
C LEU A 338 25.56 22.99 -0.35
N GLU A 339 25.52 24.27 0.01
CA GLU A 339 26.56 25.25 -0.24
C GLU A 339 27.67 25.30 0.84
N HIS A 340 27.58 24.45 1.87
CA HIS A 340 28.46 24.53 3.02
C HIS A 340 29.90 24.13 2.68
N GLU A 341 30.79 25.09 2.59
CA GLU A 341 32.17 24.93 2.09
C GLU A 341 32.99 23.88 2.85
N ARG A 342 32.89 23.85 4.20
CA ARG A 342 33.58 22.83 5.03
C ARG A 342 33.14 21.43 4.71
N LEU A 343 31.84 21.22 4.48
CA LEU A 343 31.29 19.92 4.14
C LEU A 343 31.73 19.48 2.74
N GLN A 344 31.62 20.36 1.76
CA GLN A 344 32.03 20.06 0.38
C GLN A 344 33.51 19.71 0.30
N LYS A 345 34.37 20.53 0.91
CA LYS A 345 35.81 20.30 0.96
C LYS A 345 36.16 18.98 1.65
N ALA A 346 35.60 18.72 2.80
CA ALA A 346 35.84 17.47 3.53
C ALA A 346 35.38 16.23 2.75
N ALA A 347 34.24 16.29 2.07
CA ALA A 347 33.75 15.21 1.22
C ALA A 347 34.67 14.99 0.00
N GLU A 348 35.11 16.06 -0.67
CA GLU A 348 36.02 16.01 -1.80
C GLU A 348 37.40 15.41 -1.40
N GLU A 349 38.00 15.89 -0.31
CA GLU A 349 39.27 15.39 0.21
C GLU A 349 39.20 13.90 0.59
N ALA A 350 38.04 13.41 1.10
CA ALA A 350 37.81 12.01 1.41
C ALA A 350 37.35 11.17 0.19
N GLY A 351 37.14 11.81 -0.97
CA GLY A 351 36.72 11.18 -2.22
C GLY A 351 35.24 10.77 -2.24
N TYR A 352 34.38 11.49 -1.50
CA TYR A 352 32.94 11.24 -1.48
C TYR A 352 32.18 12.25 -2.33
N ARG A 353 31.11 11.78 -2.98
CA ARG A 353 30.10 12.63 -3.62
C ARG A 353 28.94 12.87 -2.66
N ILE A 354 28.32 14.04 -2.77
CA ILE A 354 27.10 14.36 -2.02
C ILE A 354 25.92 14.30 -2.99
N LEU A 355 24.96 13.45 -2.69
CA LEU A 355 23.74 13.28 -3.47
C LEU A 355 22.57 13.87 -2.71
N PHE A 356 21.89 14.87 -3.28
CA PHE A 356 20.68 15.44 -2.71
C PHE A 356 19.44 14.92 -3.43
N LEU A 357 18.63 14.13 -2.75
CA LEU A 357 17.46 13.46 -3.31
C LEU A 357 16.17 14.17 -2.89
N LEU A 358 15.56 14.90 -3.81
CA LEU A 358 14.26 15.50 -3.58
C LEU A 358 13.13 14.47 -3.58
N HIS A 359 12.24 14.59 -2.59
CA HIS A 359 11.05 13.75 -2.50
C HIS A 359 10.13 13.96 -3.72
N PRO A 360 9.47 12.91 -4.28
CA PRO A 360 8.62 13.01 -5.47
C PRO A 360 7.54 14.10 -5.39
N VAL A 361 6.99 14.33 -4.20
CA VAL A 361 5.92 15.33 -3.95
C VAL A 361 6.36 16.76 -4.25
N ILE A 362 7.66 17.07 -4.12
CA ILE A 362 8.23 18.40 -4.36
C ILE A 362 9.24 18.38 -5.52
N SER A 363 9.15 17.43 -6.42
CA SER A 363 10.06 17.31 -7.56
C SER A 363 10.00 18.51 -8.53
N ALA A 364 8.87 19.22 -8.58
CA ALA A 364 8.71 20.42 -9.38
C ALA A 364 9.61 21.60 -8.93
N GLN A 365 10.14 21.54 -7.71
CA GLN A 365 11.06 22.54 -7.15
C GLN A 365 12.55 22.21 -7.35
N LYS A 366 12.87 21.16 -8.10
CA LYS A 366 14.25 20.68 -8.28
C LYS A 366 15.18 21.81 -8.76
N ASP A 367 14.75 22.57 -9.74
CA ASP A 367 15.57 23.60 -10.39
C ASP A 367 15.72 24.90 -9.54
N ASP A 368 15.06 24.97 -8.39
CA ASP A 368 15.27 26.06 -7.44
C ASP A 368 16.59 25.93 -6.69
N PHE A 369 17.05 24.70 -6.45
CA PHE A 369 18.29 24.44 -5.76
C PHE A 369 19.51 24.70 -6.65
N GLN A 370 20.51 25.38 -6.07
CA GLN A 370 21.81 25.62 -6.70
C GLN A 370 22.82 24.64 -6.09
N VAL A 371 23.51 23.88 -6.91
CA VAL A 371 24.53 22.94 -6.46
C VAL A 371 25.82 23.14 -7.24
N HIS A 372 26.94 22.94 -6.57
CA HIS A 372 28.28 23.15 -7.12
C HIS A 372 29.22 22.04 -6.62
N GLY A 373 30.38 21.91 -7.27
CA GLY A 373 31.44 21.00 -6.85
C GLY A 373 31.03 19.52 -6.95
N ASN A 374 31.17 18.80 -5.86
CA ASN A 374 30.90 17.37 -5.74
C ASN A 374 29.45 17.04 -5.29
N VAL A 375 28.55 18.02 -5.40
CA VAL A 375 27.12 17.86 -5.05
C VAL A 375 26.30 17.59 -6.30
N GLU A 376 25.48 16.55 -6.27
CA GLU A 376 24.57 16.16 -7.36
C GLU A 376 23.13 16.21 -6.89
N LEU A 377 22.26 16.88 -7.67
CA LEU A 377 20.84 17.03 -7.39
C LEU A 377 20.03 15.96 -8.13
N LEU A 378 19.37 15.09 -7.38
CA LEU A 378 18.60 13.97 -7.89
C LEU A 378 17.09 14.18 -7.74
N SER A 379 16.32 13.70 -8.72
CA SER A 379 14.88 13.57 -8.62
C SER A 379 14.50 12.12 -8.29
N ALA A 380 13.71 11.92 -7.25
CA ALA A 380 13.24 10.61 -6.89
C ALA A 380 12.36 9.94 -7.96
N ALA A 381 11.72 10.73 -8.84
CA ALA A 381 10.94 10.20 -9.96
C ALA A 381 11.81 9.51 -11.02
N GLU A 382 13.04 10.02 -11.22
CA GLU A 382 14.01 9.56 -12.23
C GLU A 382 15.02 8.56 -11.66
N SER A 383 15.11 8.44 -10.34
CA SER A 383 16.13 7.67 -9.65
C SER A 383 15.69 6.22 -9.38
N ASN A 384 16.65 5.31 -9.44
CA ASN A 384 16.50 3.95 -8.92
C ASN A 384 16.85 3.95 -7.43
N TYR A 385 15.83 3.79 -6.58
CA TYR A 385 15.99 3.81 -5.12
C TYR A 385 16.92 2.72 -4.60
N GLU A 386 16.79 1.47 -5.10
CA GLU A 386 17.67 0.37 -4.70
C GLU A 386 19.13 0.74 -4.95
N LYS A 387 19.43 1.22 -6.15
CA LYS A 387 20.79 1.64 -6.52
C LYS A 387 21.33 2.73 -5.61
N LEU A 388 20.53 3.81 -5.39
CA LEU A 388 20.93 4.91 -4.51
C LEU A 388 21.22 4.43 -3.08
N LEU A 389 20.34 3.62 -2.52
CA LEU A 389 20.49 3.14 -1.16
C LEU A 389 21.65 2.15 -1.01
N THR A 390 21.83 1.25 -2.00
CA THR A 390 22.92 0.27 -1.95
C THR A 390 24.30 0.89 -2.19
N GLU A 391 24.40 1.95 -3.01
CA GLU A 391 25.68 2.60 -3.34
C GLU A 391 26.06 3.72 -2.35
N ALA A 392 25.12 4.34 -1.64
CA ALA A 392 25.45 5.34 -0.65
C ALA A 392 26.14 4.75 0.59
N SER A 393 27.14 5.44 1.12
CA SER A 393 27.91 5.06 2.32
C SER A 393 27.25 5.52 3.61
N LEU A 394 26.62 6.71 3.56
CA LEU A 394 25.95 7.35 4.69
C LEU A 394 24.68 8.04 4.19
N MET A 395 23.64 8.03 5.03
CA MET A 395 22.39 8.74 4.76
C MET A 395 22.18 9.86 5.78
N VAL A 396 21.88 11.05 5.27
CA VAL A 396 21.28 12.14 6.06
C VAL A 396 19.80 12.20 5.73
N THR A 397 18.97 12.08 6.73
CA THR A 397 17.51 12.16 6.56
C THR A 397 16.87 12.78 7.78
N ASP A 398 15.56 12.92 7.76
CA ASP A 398 14.81 13.38 8.93
C ASP A 398 13.80 12.31 9.37
N TYR A 399 12.64 12.25 8.71
CA TYR A 399 11.53 11.36 9.07
C TYR A 399 11.19 10.36 7.95
N SER A 400 12.06 10.18 6.99
CA SER A 400 11.80 9.34 5.82
C SER A 400 11.79 7.85 6.13
N GLY A 401 10.83 7.12 5.57
CA GLY A 401 10.76 5.65 5.68
C GLY A 401 11.95 4.91 5.06
N ILE A 402 12.71 5.54 4.13
CA ILE A 402 13.89 4.91 3.52
C ILE A 402 15.06 4.72 4.48
N GLN A 403 15.03 5.36 5.65
CA GLN A 403 16.00 5.12 6.72
C GLN A 403 16.06 3.64 7.15
N PHE A 404 14.90 2.97 7.14
CA PHE A 404 14.82 1.56 7.52
C PHE A 404 15.48 0.66 6.49
N ASP A 405 15.34 0.96 5.20
CA ASP A 405 16.03 0.24 4.14
C ASP A 405 17.55 0.40 4.26
N PHE A 406 17.99 1.61 4.59
CA PHE A 406 19.40 1.93 4.77
C PHE A 406 20.00 1.26 6.02
N ALA A 407 19.28 1.33 7.15
CA ALA A 407 19.67 0.69 8.40
C ALA A 407 19.64 -0.85 8.30
N TYR A 408 18.76 -1.43 7.48
CA TYR A 408 18.76 -2.87 7.20
C TYR A 408 20.12 -3.36 6.65
N MET A 409 20.75 -2.56 5.80
CA MET A 409 22.10 -2.83 5.26
C MET A 409 23.24 -2.56 6.25
N ARG A 410 22.96 -2.24 7.52
CA ARG A 410 23.96 -1.88 8.55
C ARG A 410 24.82 -0.69 8.13
N LYS A 411 24.19 0.33 7.53
CA LYS A 411 24.84 1.58 7.13
C LYS A 411 24.50 2.71 8.11
N PRO A 412 25.38 3.72 8.27
CA PRO A 412 25.14 4.84 9.18
C PRO A 412 24.07 5.79 8.65
N VAL A 413 23.15 6.15 9.53
CA VAL A 413 22.13 7.18 9.31
C VAL A 413 22.44 8.36 10.22
N VAL A 414 22.24 9.58 9.76
CA VAL A 414 22.28 10.81 10.59
C VAL A 414 20.96 11.51 10.40
N TYR A 415 20.32 11.89 11.49
CA TYR A 415 19.05 12.62 11.46
C TYR A 415 19.28 14.10 11.52
N PHE A 416 18.57 14.84 10.66
CA PHE A 416 18.57 16.29 10.67
C PHE A 416 17.17 16.81 10.97
N HIS A 417 16.94 17.24 12.22
CA HIS A 417 15.66 17.69 12.76
C HIS A 417 15.68 19.17 13.13
N PRO A 418 15.82 20.11 12.17
CA PRO A 418 15.78 21.52 12.48
C PRO A 418 14.44 21.92 13.11
N PRO A 419 14.41 22.70 14.21
CA PRO A 419 13.17 23.10 14.88
C PRO A 419 12.18 23.84 13.96
N LYS A 420 12.68 24.53 12.94
CA LYS A 420 11.87 25.22 11.94
C LYS A 420 11.17 24.29 10.94
N LEU A 421 11.52 23.00 10.93
CA LEU A 421 10.96 22.00 10.01
C LEU A 421 10.28 20.85 10.77
N PRO A 422 9.19 21.12 11.52
CA PRO A 422 8.51 20.10 12.29
C PRO A 422 7.95 18.98 11.38
N PRO A 423 7.81 17.74 11.91
CA PRO A 423 7.17 16.65 11.18
C PRO A 423 5.69 16.96 10.94
N HIS A 424 5.09 16.30 9.95
CA HIS A 424 3.66 16.40 9.65
C HIS A 424 2.90 15.08 9.93
N TYR A 425 3.50 14.16 10.67
CA TYR A 425 2.89 12.90 11.10
C TYR A 425 3.14 12.64 12.59
N VAL A 426 2.43 11.67 13.14
CA VAL A 426 2.48 11.30 14.54
C VAL A 426 3.31 10.05 14.71
N GLU A 427 4.16 10.03 15.74
CA GLU A 427 4.91 8.84 16.14
C GLU A 427 3.97 7.71 16.58
N GLY A 428 4.34 6.47 16.26
CA GLY A 428 3.54 5.30 16.59
C GLY A 428 4.32 4.21 17.34
N GLY A 429 5.27 3.61 16.66
CA GLY A 429 6.09 2.49 17.18
C GLY A 429 7.59 2.68 16.96
N PHE A 430 8.04 3.88 16.58
CA PHE A 430 9.45 4.22 16.44
C PHE A 430 9.71 5.60 17.03
N PHE A 431 10.66 5.66 17.97
CA PHE A 431 11.03 6.85 18.72
C PHE A 431 12.52 7.16 18.46
N TYR A 432 12.78 8.30 17.83
CA TYR A 432 14.13 8.64 17.37
C TYR A 432 15.16 8.67 18.50
N ASP A 433 14.81 9.22 19.67
CA ASP A 433 15.72 9.35 20.82
C ASP A 433 16.21 8.00 21.33
N THR A 434 15.33 7.00 21.40
CA THR A 434 15.61 5.69 22.02
C THR A 434 15.91 4.60 21.02
N MET A 435 15.36 4.69 19.80
CA MET A 435 15.45 3.65 18.78
C MET A 435 16.20 4.13 17.53
N GLY A 436 16.46 5.43 17.38
CA GLY A 436 17.12 6.01 16.20
C GLY A 436 18.46 5.35 15.89
N PHE A 437 18.75 5.23 14.59
CA PHE A 437 19.91 4.52 14.03
C PHE A 437 21.14 5.41 13.87
N GLY A 438 21.11 6.63 14.37
CA GLY A 438 22.18 7.62 14.26
C GLY A 438 21.94 8.85 15.13
N GLU A 439 22.86 9.80 15.03
CA GLU A 439 22.81 11.08 15.74
C GLU A 439 21.62 11.91 15.24
N ILE A 440 21.05 12.69 16.16
CA ILE A 440 20.02 13.68 15.87
C ILE A 440 20.68 15.06 15.93
N CYS A 441 20.80 15.72 14.78
CA CYS A 441 21.32 17.07 14.64
C CYS A 441 20.16 18.06 14.46
N THR A 442 20.17 19.17 15.18
CA THR A 442 19.14 20.21 15.11
C THR A 442 19.61 21.48 14.41
N GLU A 443 20.93 21.66 14.34
CA GLU A 443 21.59 22.80 13.71
C GLU A 443 22.50 22.35 12.56
N THR A 444 22.63 23.18 11.52
CA THR A 444 23.45 22.87 10.33
C THR A 444 24.92 22.63 10.69
N GLU A 445 25.51 23.43 11.57
CA GLU A 445 26.90 23.25 11.99
C GLU A 445 27.11 21.93 12.73
N GLN A 446 26.19 21.57 13.62
CA GLN A 446 26.21 20.26 14.30
C GLN A 446 26.18 19.10 13.31
N LEU A 447 25.31 19.19 12.28
CA LEU A 447 25.25 18.19 11.23
C LEU A 447 26.57 18.11 10.46
N VAL A 448 27.13 19.24 10.06
CA VAL A 448 28.42 19.30 9.35
C VAL A 448 29.53 18.66 10.16
N ASP A 449 29.66 18.99 11.43
CA ASP A 449 30.68 18.41 12.33
C ASP A 449 30.49 16.88 12.47
N THR A 450 29.23 16.42 12.57
CA THR A 450 28.91 14.98 12.61
C THR A 450 29.31 14.29 11.30
N LEU A 451 29.01 14.89 10.15
CA LEU A 451 29.39 14.33 8.84
C LEU A 451 30.91 14.29 8.66
N MET A 452 31.63 15.29 9.15
CA MET A 452 33.10 15.28 9.14
C MET A 452 33.69 14.15 9.99
N ASP A 453 33.12 13.87 11.19
CA ASP A 453 33.52 12.69 12.00
C ASP A 453 33.29 11.39 11.22
N TYR A 454 32.15 11.23 10.54
CA TYR A 454 31.89 10.05 9.71
C TYR A 454 32.84 9.95 8.51
N LEU A 455 33.15 11.04 7.83
CA LEU A 455 34.12 11.07 6.71
C LEU A 455 35.51 10.63 7.14
N GLN A 456 36.00 11.11 8.31
CA GLN A 456 37.29 10.70 8.89
C GLN A 456 37.35 9.19 9.21
N ARG A 457 36.20 8.58 9.47
CA ARG A 457 36.04 7.14 9.77
C ARG A 457 35.61 6.31 8.55
N SER A 458 35.73 6.85 7.34
CA SER A 458 35.25 6.22 6.12
C SER A 458 33.78 5.79 6.20
N CYS A 459 32.95 6.58 6.82
CA CYS A 459 31.51 6.33 7.06
C CYS A 459 31.22 5.01 7.81
N ALA A 460 32.14 4.55 8.67
CA ALA A 460 31.91 3.34 9.46
C ALA A 460 30.75 3.53 10.44
N LEU A 461 29.84 2.55 10.48
CA LEU A 461 28.72 2.51 11.43
C LEU A 461 29.26 2.39 12.87
N LYS A 462 28.82 3.29 13.75
CA LYS A 462 29.17 3.27 15.17
C LYS A 462 28.49 2.08 15.87
N GLU A 463 29.22 1.40 16.76
CA GLU A 463 28.77 0.15 17.41
C GLU A 463 27.45 0.34 18.18
N PHE A 464 27.29 1.50 18.83
CA PHE A 464 26.04 1.84 19.53
C PHE A 464 24.80 1.80 18.60
N TYR A 465 24.92 2.34 17.38
CA TYR A 465 23.82 2.32 16.42
C TYR A 465 23.68 0.99 15.71
N ARG A 466 24.76 0.25 15.52
CA ARG A 466 24.72 -1.15 15.06
C ARG A 466 23.84 -2.00 15.98
N ALA A 467 24.06 -1.91 17.28
CA ALA A 467 23.26 -2.65 18.26
C ALA A 467 21.76 -2.32 18.18
N ARG A 468 21.42 -1.03 17.93
CA ARG A 468 20.02 -0.63 17.70
C ARG A 468 19.44 -1.20 16.41
N GLN A 469 20.18 -1.19 15.32
CA GLN A 469 19.76 -1.79 14.04
C GLN A 469 19.56 -3.30 14.19
N ASP A 470 20.48 -4.01 14.85
CA ASP A 470 20.37 -5.45 15.10
C ASP A 470 19.17 -5.82 15.98
N ALA A 471 18.85 -4.97 16.97
CA ALA A 471 17.67 -5.17 17.81
C ALA A 471 16.34 -4.86 17.10
N PHE A 472 16.37 -4.04 16.05
CA PHE A 472 15.18 -3.57 15.34
C PHE A 472 14.70 -4.57 14.29
N PHE A 473 15.60 -5.08 13.44
CA PHE A 473 15.25 -6.01 12.35
C PHE A 473 15.25 -7.45 12.85
N ALA A 474 14.19 -8.19 12.51
CA ALA A 474 14.08 -9.59 12.92
C ALA A 474 14.98 -10.54 12.10
N PHE A 475 15.31 -10.15 10.87
CA PHE A 475 16.06 -10.96 9.91
C PHE A 475 17.01 -10.08 9.10
N ASP A 476 18.16 -10.67 8.71
CA ASP A 476 19.18 -10.04 7.86
C ASP A 476 19.76 -11.02 6.80
N ASP A 477 19.02 -12.11 6.55
CA ASP A 477 19.44 -13.24 5.73
C ASP A 477 19.00 -13.17 4.25
N HIS A 478 18.34 -12.08 3.85
CA HIS A 478 17.78 -11.87 2.50
C HIS A 478 16.80 -12.97 2.03
N GLU A 479 16.12 -13.63 2.96
CA GLU A 479 15.13 -14.70 2.72
C GLU A 479 13.69 -14.24 2.99
N ASN A 480 13.43 -12.94 2.88
CA ASN A 480 12.15 -12.35 3.26
C ASN A 480 11.02 -12.77 2.30
N CYS A 481 11.28 -12.78 1.00
CA CYS A 481 10.32 -13.28 0.01
C CYS A 481 9.95 -14.74 0.25
N ARG A 482 10.91 -15.57 0.66
CA ARG A 482 10.66 -16.98 0.99
C ARG A 482 9.69 -17.10 2.17
N ARG A 483 9.94 -16.38 3.27
CA ARG A 483 9.06 -16.41 4.46
C ARG A 483 7.65 -15.92 4.14
N ILE A 484 7.50 -14.84 3.36
CA ILE A 484 6.20 -14.34 2.91
C ILE A 484 5.48 -15.40 2.07
N PHE A 485 6.19 -16.03 1.14
CA PHE A 485 5.63 -17.04 0.25
C PHE A 485 5.15 -18.28 1.02
N GLU A 486 5.96 -18.80 1.93
CA GLU A 486 5.65 -19.98 2.75
C GLU A 486 4.45 -19.72 3.67
N ASP A 487 4.40 -18.57 4.37
CA ASP A 487 3.25 -18.20 5.21
C ASP A 487 1.95 -18.04 4.39
N ALA A 488 2.04 -17.38 3.22
CA ALA A 488 0.88 -17.19 2.34
C ALA A 488 0.35 -18.55 1.81
N LEU A 489 1.25 -19.45 1.42
CA LEU A 489 0.91 -20.78 0.93
C LEU A 489 0.29 -21.64 2.03
N GLU A 490 0.86 -21.59 3.24
CA GLU A 490 0.31 -22.29 4.41
C GLU A 490 -1.09 -21.76 4.77
N TYR A 491 -1.24 -20.43 4.78
CA TYR A 491 -2.54 -19.80 5.04
C TYR A 491 -3.61 -20.26 4.03
N GLN A 492 -3.25 -20.31 2.75
CA GLN A 492 -4.16 -20.71 1.70
C GLN A 492 -4.57 -22.20 1.81
N ARG A 493 -3.63 -23.07 2.23
CA ARG A 493 -3.93 -24.50 2.43
C ARG A 493 -4.86 -24.78 3.60
N LYS A 494 -4.83 -23.92 4.64
CA LYS A 494 -5.68 -24.05 5.83
C LYS A 494 -7.11 -23.50 5.63
N ARG A 495 -7.37 -22.80 4.55
CA ARG A 495 -8.65 -22.18 4.20
C ARG A 495 -9.51 -23.08 3.30
#